data_0c0a97095443d4eab06c7d0d0ae6517e
#
_entry.id   0c0a97095443d4eab06c7d0d0ae6517e
#
_cell.length_a   1.000
_cell.length_b   1.000
_cell.length_c   1.000
_cell.angle_alpha   90.00
_cell.angle_beta   90.00
_cell.angle_gamma   90.00
#
_symmetry.space_group_name_H-M   'P 1'
#
loop_
_entity.id
_entity.type
_entity.pdbx_description
1 polymer ?
#
loop_
_entity_poly.entity_id
_entity_poly.type
_entity_poly.pdbx_seq_one_letter_code
_entity_poly.pdbx_strand_id
1 'polypeptide(L)'
;TPYIKKYLPNTKLLPILIPADITKEQVEQLVKTIDENALLNTIIVASVDFSHYLPPQAADFHDTKSIRVLLNFEEENFKNIEVDCWQALYATRLFAKLQHKETPYIVAHKNSTDFLNLELEETTSYFSVVFGEKKNEETFNERVKTVLLVGDIMLDREVEDLIKQNSIYYPFQKICHFLRGIDIVFGNLEGPIVNNPSKFPANSLKFAFSPQAIKGTSWCNFNLF
;
A
#
# COMPACT_ATOMS: atom_id res chain seq x y z
N THR A 1 4.95 -16.58 -16.15
CA THR A 1 4.96 -18.04 -16.44
C THR A 1 6.10 -18.51 -17.34
N PRO A 2 6.52 -17.80 -18.44
CA PRO A 2 7.63 -18.27 -19.27
C PRO A 2 8.92 -18.49 -18.48
N TYR A 3 9.26 -17.60 -17.57
CA TYR A 3 10.47 -17.72 -16.73
C TYR A 3 10.43 -18.94 -15.80
N ILE A 4 9.28 -19.22 -15.16
CA ILE A 4 9.13 -20.42 -14.32
C ILE A 4 9.39 -21.68 -15.16
N LYS A 5 8.80 -21.78 -16.34
CA LYS A 5 9.04 -22.91 -17.24
C LYS A 5 10.47 -23.01 -17.77
N LYS A 6 11.14 -21.88 -17.94
CA LYS A 6 12.55 -21.86 -18.36
C LYS A 6 13.47 -22.44 -17.29
N TYR A 7 13.28 -22.06 -16.04
CA TYR A 7 14.19 -22.44 -14.93
C TYR A 7 13.74 -23.70 -14.19
N LEU A 8 12.44 -24.02 -14.23
CA LEU A 8 11.82 -25.18 -13.59
C LEU A 8 10.95 -25.95 -14.60
N PRO A 9 11.54 -26.57 -15.64
CA PRO A 9 10.79 -27.13 -16.77
C PRO A 9 9.83 -28.26 -16.39
N ASN A 10 10.17 -29.02 -15.36
CA ASN A 10 9.39 -30.19 -14.89
C ASN A 10 8.33 -29.84 -13.84
N THR A 11 8.20 -28.57 -13.48
CA THR A 11 7.23 -28.12 -12.47
C THR A 11 5.84 -28.02 -13.09
N LYS A 12 4.84 -28.56 -12.38
CA LYS A 12 3.43 -28.28 -12.69
C LYS A 12 3.11 -26.87 -12.21
N LEU A 13 2.41 -26.10 -13.03
CA LEU A 13 2.05 -24.72 -12.76
C LEU A 13 0.52 -24.59 -12.77
N LEU A 14 -0.02 -24.05 -11.68
CA LEU A 14 -1.43 -23.67 -11.57
C LEU A 14 -1.50 -22.15 -11.44
N PRO A 15 -1.87 -21.41 -12.50
CA PRO A 15 -2.10 -19.99 -12.40
C PRO A 15 -3.43 -19.70 -11.70
N ILE A 16 -3.42 -18.79 -10.74
CA ILE A 16 -4.60 -18.33 -10.01
C ILE A 16 -4.70 -16.82 -10.21
N LEU A 17 -5.82 -16.36 -10.73
CA LEU A 17 -6.15 -14.94 -10.81
C LEU A 17 -6.97 -14.54 -9.58
N ILE A 18 -6.51 -13.53 -8.89
CA ILE A 18 -7.17 -13.00 -7.69
C ILE A 18 -7.91 -11.72 -8.07
N PRO A 19 -9.26 -11.67 -7.93
CA PRO A 19 -10.02 -10.46 -8.21
C PRO A 19 -9.71 -9.37 -7.16
N ALA A 20 -9.79 -8.11 -7.59
CA ALA A 20 -9.46 -6.97 -6.72
C ALA A 20 -10.42 -6.80 -5.53
N ASP A 21 -11.65 -7.29 -5.64
CA ASP A 21 -12.70 -7.22 -4.62
C ASP A 21 -12.80 -8.44 -3.71
N ILE A 22 -11.88 -9.41 -3.84
CA ILE A 22 -11.85 -10.58 -2.95
C ILE A 22 -11.63 -10.14 -1.50
N THR A 23 -12.43 -10.67 -0.58
CA THR A 23 -12.31 -10.37 0.85
C THR A 23 -11.16 -11.15 1.51
N LYS A 24 -10.72 -10.70 2.69
CA LYS A 24 -9.70 -11.38 3.49
C LYS A 24 -10.12 -12.82 3.79
N GLU A 25 -11.37 -13.02 4.20
CA GLU A 25 -11.93 -14.33 4.54
C GLU A 25 -11.94 -15.28 3.33
N GLN A 26 -12.22 -14.75 2.14
CA GLN A 26 -12.17 -15.54 0.91
C GLN A 26 -10.73 -15.93 0.55
N VAL A 27 -9.75 -15.03 0.78
CA VAL A 27 -8.33 -15.37 0.62
C VAL A 27 -7.91 -16.47 1.59
N GLU A 28 -8.32 -16.38 2.85
CA GLU A 28 -8.05 -17.40 3.87
C GLU A 28 -8.64 -18.76 3.48
N GLN A 29 -9.88 -18.78 2.97
CA GLN A 29 -10.51 -20.01 2.48
C GLN A 29 -9.79 -20.57 1.25
N LEU A 30 -9.34 -19.72 0.32
CA LEU A 30 -8.53 -20.11 -0.83
C LEU A 30 -7.23 -20.77 -0.37
N VAL A 31 -6.50 -20.13 0.53
CA VAL A 31 -5.23 -20.64 1.05
C VAL A 31 -5.41 -21.97 1.77
N LYS A 32 -6.46 -22.10 2.59
CA LYS A 32 -6.80 -23.36 3.25
C LYS A 32 -7.06 -24.47 2.23
N THR A 33 -7.83 -24.17 1.18
CA THR A 33 -8.11 -25.15 0.11
C THR A 33 -6.83 -25.57 -0.62
N ILE A 34 -5.91 -24.62 -0.86
CA ILE A 34 -4.61 -24.91 -1.46
C ILE A 34 -3.79 -25.82 -0.53
N ASP A 35 -3.73 -25.50 0.76
CA ASP A 35 -2.96 -26.24 1.77
C ASP A 35 -3.44 -27.70 1.89
N GLU A 36 -4.76 -27.88 1.98
CA GLU A 36 -5.38 -29.22 2.05
C GLU A 36 -5.13 -30.10 0.81
N ASN A 37 -4.86 -29.49 -0.34
CA ASN A 37 -4.63 -30.18 -1.61
C ASN A 37 -3.19 -30.05 -2.12
N ALA A 38 -2.33 -29.38 -1.39
CA ALA A 38 -0.94 -29.15 -1.77
C ALA A 38 -0.16 -30.48 -1.78
N LEU A 39 0.61 -30.68 -2.84
CA LEU A 39 1.57 -31.78 -2.89
C LEU A 39 2.82 -31.41 -2.10
N LEU A 40 3.57 -32.43 -1.69
CA LEU A 40 4.90 -32.19 -1.13
C LEU A 40 5.73 -31.37 -2.12
N ASN A 41 6.41 -30.34 -1.64
CA ASN A 41 7.17 -29.38 -2.44
C ASN A 41 6.31 -28.37 -3.27
N THR A 42 5.06 -28.13 -2.91
CA THR A 42 4.30 -27.01 -3.46
C THR A 42 4.83 -25.69 -2.95
N ILE A 43 4.99 -24.70 -3.84
CA ILE A 43 5.30 -23.30 -3.49
C ILE A 43 4.23 -22.39 -4.09
N ILE A 44 3.88 -21.35 -3.36
CA ILE A 44 3.06 -20.25 -3.85
C ILE A 44 3.98 -19.08 -4.20
N VAL A 45 3.71 -18.47 -5.34
CA VAL A 45 4.44 -17.28 -5.81
C VAL A 45 3.41 -16.17 -6.04
N ALA A 46 3.48 -15.09 -5.26
CA ALA A 46 2.82 -13.84 -5.59
C ALA A 46 3.60 -13.13 -6.69
N SER A 47 2.93 -12.82 -7.79
CA SER A 47 3.49 -12.01 -8.88
C SER A 47 2.77 -10.68 -8.85
N VAL A 48 3.38 -9.70 -8.21
CA VAL A 48 2.81 -8.38 -7.91
C VAL A 48 3.88 -7.31 -8.10
N ASP A 49 3.43 -6.12 -8.47
CA ASP A 49 4.24 -4.92 -8.51
C ASP A 49 3.97 -4.09 -7.25
N PHE A 50 5.05 -3.62 -6.64
CA PHE A 50 4.97 -2.68 -5.52
C PHE A 50 4.88 -1.24 -6.05
N SER A 51 5.18 -0.25 -5.23
CA SER A 51 5.06 1.17 -5.57
C SER A 51 5.27 1.44 -7.06
N HIS A 52 4.26 1.96 -7.74
CA HIS A 52 4.32 2.22 -9.18
C HIS A 52 3.71 3.59 -9.52
N TYR A 53 4.13 4.14 -10.67
CA TYR A 53 3.78 5.49 -11.12
C TYR A 53 4.17 6.60 -10.13
N LEU A 54 5.28 6.40 -9.40
CA LEU A 54 5.82 7.34 -8.43
C LEU A 54 7.24 7.73 -8.81
N PRO A 55 7.69 8.96 -8.43
CA PRO A 55 9.11 9.28 -8.46
C PRO A 55 9.91 8.27 -7.63
N PRO A 56 11.14 7.91 -8.03
CA PRO A 56 11.92 6.87 -7.36
C PRO A 56 12.04 7.03 -5.85
N GLN A 57 12.31 8.26 -5.37
CA GLN A 57 12.44 8.54 -3.93
C GLN A 57 11.11 8.33 -3.17
N ALA A 58 9.97 8.61 -3.81
CA ALA A 58 8.66 8.38 -3.22
C ALA A 58 8.33 6.89 -3.18
N ALA A 59 8.70 6.14 -4.22
CA ALA A 59 8.57 4.68 -4.25
C ALA A 59 9.39 4.03 -3.13
N ASP A 60 10.66 4.38 -2.99
CA ASP A 60 11.55 3.87 -1.93
C ASP A 60 11.01 4.21 -0.53
N PHE A 61 10.40 5.40 -0.36
CA PHE A 61 9.79 5.80 0.90
C PHE A 61 8.56 4.94 1.24
N HIS A 62 7.69 4.67 0.27
CA HIS A 62 6.55 3.75 0.44
C HIS A 62 7.02 2.33 0.73
N ASP A 63 8.07 1.89 0.05
CA ASP A 63 8.62 0.54 0.18
C ASP A 63 9.14 0.26 1.59
N THR A 64 9.58 1.30 2.32
CA THR A 64 9.94 1.19 3.75
C THR A 64 8.79 0.62 4.59
N LYS A 65 7.56 1.09 4.36
CA LYS A 65 6.36 0.56 5.02
C LYS A 65 6.06 -0.86 4.53
N SER A 66 6.15 -1.10 3.23
CA SER A 66 5.87 -2.42 2.64
C SER A 66 6.81 -3.49 3.18
N ILE A 67 8.12 -3.19 3.28
CA ILE A 67 9.13 -4.05 3.90
C ILE A 67 8.74 -4.40 5.34
N ARG A 68 8.44 -3.40 6.15
CA ARG A 68 8.06 -3.63 7.55
C ARG A 68 6.81 -4.51 7.66
N VAL A 69 5.77 -4.23 6.89
CA VAL A 69 4.52 -5.00 6.93
C VAL A 69 4.75 -6.46 6.54
N LEU A 70 5.59 -6.70 5.53
CA LEU A 70 5.96 -8.06 5.10
C LEU A 70 6.81 -8.79 6.15
N LEU A 71 7.83 -8.12 6.72
CA LEU A 71 8.74 -8.71 7.70
C LEU A 71 8.03 -9.06 9.01
N ASN A 72 7.18 -8.15 9.50
CA ASN A 72 6.48 -8.32 10.77
C ASN A 72 5.16 -9.09 10.65
N PHE A 73 4.70 -9.37 9.42
CA PHE A 73 3.36 -9.91 9.15
C PHE A 73 2.26 -9.09 9.86
N GLU A 74 2.25 -7.79 9.60
CA GLU A 74 1.22 -6.88 10.13
C GLU A 74 -0.09 -7.06 9.34
N GLU A 75 -0.88 -8.08 9.68
CA GLU A 75 -2.07 -8.52 8.92
C GLU A 75 -3.03 -7.38 8.56
N GLU A 76 -3.31 -6.49 9.51
CA GLU A 76 -4.23 -5.37 9.31
C GLU A 76 -3.68 -4.30 8.36
N ASN A 77 -2.37 -4.29 8.14
CA ASN A 77 -1.69 -3.32 7.30
C ASN A 77 -1.44 -3.80 5.86
N PHE A 78 -1.70 -5.08 5.53
CA PHE A 78 -1.53 -5.57 4.16
C PHE A 78 -2.34 -4.78 3.13
N LYS A 79 -3.57 -4.37 3.47
CA LYS A 79 -4.42 -3.54 2.59
C LYS A 79 -3.97 -2.08 2.46
N ASN A 80 -3.02 -1.65 3.29
CA ASN A 80 -2.57 -0.26 3.39
C ASN A 80 -1.14 -0.06 2.85
N ILE A 81 -0.52 -1.08 2.26
CA ILE A 81 0.75 -0.94 1.56
C ILE A 81 0.52 -0.63 0.09
N GLU A 82 1.53 -0.04 -0.55
CA GLU A 82 1.48 0.27 -1.97
C GLU A 82 1.88 -0.96 -2.79
N VAL A 83 0.88 -1.67 -3.28
CA VAL A 83 1.03 -2.87 -4.10
C VAL A 83 -0.23 -3.09 -4.93
N ASP A 84 -0.11 -3.60 -6.13
CA ASP A 84 -1.23 -3.83 -7.04
C ASP A 84 -2.19 -4.94 -6.55
N CYS A 85 -1.71 -5.91 -5.79
CA CYS A 85 -2.53 -7.00 -5.24
C CYS A 85 -2.03 -7.45 -3.85
N TRP A 86 -2.44 -6.72 -2.79
CA TRP A 86 -2.11 -7.11 -1.41
C TRP A 86 -2.65 -8.49 -1.03
N GLN A 87 -3.75 -8.93 -1.64
CA GLN A 87 -4.37 -10.22 -1.39
C GLN A 87 -3.46 -11.38 -1.81
N ALA A 88 -2.72 -11.22 -2.90
CA ALA A 88 -1.76 -12.23 -3.34
C ALA A 88 -0.58 -12.35 -2.38
N LEU A 89 -0.08 -11.21 -1.87
CA LEU A 89 0.96 -11.20 -0.84
C LEU A 89 0.48 -11.84 0.45
N TYR A 90 -0.72 -11.48 0.90
CA TYR A 90 -1.33 -12.06 2.09
C TYR A 90 -1.50 -13.57 1.97
N ALA A 91 -2.02 -14.04 0.82
CA ALA A 91 -2.17 -15.47 0.54
C ALA A 91 -0.83 -16.22 0.62
N THR A 92 0.21 -15.66 -0.01
CA THR A 92 1.55 -16.26 -0.01
C THR A 92 2.13 -16.33 1.41
N ARG A 93 2.00 -15.24 2.17
CA ARG A 93 2.49 -15.20 3.55
C ARG A 93 1.70 -16.12 4.48
N LEU A 94 0.37 -16.20 4.30
CA LEU A 94 -0.48 -17.10 5.08
C LEU A 94 -0.15 -18.58 4.80
N PHE A 95 0.03 -18.94 3.54
CA PHE A 95 0.46 -20.29 3.17
C PHE A 95 1.83 -20.63 3.77
N ALA A 96 2.78 -19.72 3.71
CA ALA A 96 4.08 -19.92 4.34
C ALA A 96 3.96 -20.16 5.85
N LYS A 97 3.06 -19.44 6.54
CA LYS A 97 2.75 -19.65 7.96
C LYS A 97 2.18 -21.05 8.22
N LEU A 98 1.23 -21.53 7.40
CA LEU A 98 0.67 -22.88 7.51
C LEU A 98 1.73 -23.98 7.30
N GLN A 99 2.73 -23.70 6.47
CA GLN A 99 3.86 -24.61 6.21
C GLN A 99 5.03 -24.44 7.21
N HIS A 100 4.85 -23.66 8.30
CA HIS A 100 5.90 -23.36 9.28
C HIS A 100 7.16 -22.69 8.69
N LYS A 101 6.98 -21.95 7.59
CA LYS A 101 8.01 -21.19 6.87
C LYS A 101 7.85 -19.70 7.10
N GLU A 102 7.85 -19.26 8.36
CA GLU A 102 7.40 -17.92 8.73
C GLU A 102 8.48 -16.85 8.62
N THR A 103 9.73 -17.24 8.42
CA THR A 103 10.84 -16.28 8.38
C THR A 103 10.96 -15.68 7.00
N PRO A 104 10.74 -14.36 6.83
CA PRO A 104 10.93 -13.68 5.56
C PRO A 104 12.41 -13.38 5.31
N TYR A 105 12.86 -13.56 4.08
CA TYR A 105 14.18 -13.18 3.59
C TYR A 105 14.00 -12.28 2.38
N ILE A 106 14.38 -11.01 2.49
CA ILE A 106 14.43 -10.10 1.35
C ILE A 106 15.72 -10.41 0.59
N VAL A 107 15.56 -11.03 -0.57
CA VAL A 107 16.69 -11.42 -1.44
C VAL A 107 17.15 -10.23 -2.28
N ALA A 108 16.19 -9.41 -2.75
CA ALA A 108 16.47 -8.21 -3.51
C ALA A 108 15.28 -7.24 -3.41
N HIS A 109 15.62 -5.95 -3.46
CA HIS A 109 14.70 -4.85 -3.65
C HIS A 109 15.30 -3.89 -4.66
N LYS A 110 14.57 -3.57 -5.70
CA LYS A 110 14.98 -2.73 -6.82
C LYS A 110 13.78 -2.04 -7.43
N ASN A 111 14.00 -0.89 -7.99
CA ASN A 111 13.03 -0.20 -8.84
C ASN A 111 13.46 -0.17 -10.32
N SER A 112 12.58 0.28 -11.21
CA SER A 112 12.85 0.32 -12.66
C SER A 112 14.06 1.17 -13.00
N THR A 113 14.31 2.25 -12.25
CA THR A 113 15.47 3.14 -12.43
C THR A 113 16.77 2.39 -12.20
N ASP A 114 16.84 1.55 -11.16
CA ASP A 114 17.99 0.72 -10.84
C ASP A 114 18.32 -0.29 -11.94
N PHE A 115 17.28 -0.92 -12.53
CA PHE A 115 17.46 -1.93 -13.57
C PHE A 115 17.89 -1.33 -14.91
N LEU A 116 17.31 -0.20 -15.26
CA LEU A 116 17.55 0.44 -16.55
C LEU A 116 18.80 1.34 -16.53
N ASN A 117 19.28 1.70 -15.33
CA ASN A 117 20.33 2.69 -15.11
C ASN A 117 20.02 4.03 -15.82
N LEU A 118 18.76 4.45 -15.74
CA LEU A 118 18.23 5.68 -16.32
C LEU A 118 17.52 6.47 -15.24
N GLU A 119 17.60 7.80 -15.32
CA GLU A 119 16.75 8.66 -14.51
C GLU A 119 15.34 8.65 -15.11
N LEU A 120 14.38 8.14 -14.36
CA LEU A 120 12.96 8.10 -14.73
C LEU A 120 12.17 9.04 -13.84
N GLU A 121 11.16 9.71 -14.40
CA GLU A 121 10.23 10.52 -13.62
C GLU A 121 9.32 9.64 -12.76
N GLU A 122 8.97 8.47 -13.26
CA GLU A 122 8.12 7.48 -12.60
C GLU A 122 8.79 6.10 -12.62
N THR A 123 8.61 5.34 -11.56
CA THR A 123 9.19 4.01 -11.41
C THR A 123 8.16 3.00 -10.90
N THR A 124 8.53 1.72 -10.99
CA THR A 124 7.87 0.59 -10.32
C THR A 124 8.87 -0.13 -9.47
N SER A 125 8.51 -0.46 -8.24
CA SER A 125 9.35 -1.21 -7.31
C SER A 125 9.06 -2.71 -7.36
N TYR A 126 10.12 -3.48 -7.15
CA TYR A 126 10.09 -4.94 -7.17
C TYR A 126 10.80 -5.50 -5.94
N PHE A 127 10.16 -6.48 -5.32
CA PHE A 127 10.74 -7.24 -4.22
C PHE A 127 10.89 -8.71 -4.61
N SER A 128 12.03 -9.29 -4.25
CA SER A 128 12.18 -10.74 -4.20
C SER A 128 12.22 -11.15 -2.74
N VAL A 129 11.14 -11.75 -2.24
CA VAL A 129 11.02 -12.19 -0.85
C VAL A 129 10.78 -13.70 -0.83
N VAL A 130 11.52 -14.39 0.02
CA VAL A 130 11.36 -15.83 0.24
C VAL A 130 11.00 -16.07 1.69
N PHE A 131 10.01 -16.89 1.95
CA PHE A 131 9.65 -17.34 3.28
C PHE A 131 10.27 -18.73 3.52
N GLY A 132 10.98 -18.88 4.61
CA GLY A 132 11.69 -20.10 4.94
C GLY A 132 11.62 -20.48 6.42
N GLU A 133 12.31 -21.56 6.78
CA GLU A 133 12.43 -21.99 8.16
C GLU A 133 13.26 -20.96 8.96
N LYS A 134 12.92 -20.83 10.23
CA LYS A 134 13.68 -19.99 11.15
C LYS A 134 15.07 -20.60 11.36
N LYS A 135 16.11 -19.90 10.95
CA LYS A 135 17.50 -20.38 11.11
C LYS A 135 18.12 -20.07 12.46
N ASN A 136 17.65 -19.04 13.17
CA ASN A 136 18.11 -18.61 14.50
C ASN A 136 16.99 -17.83 15.20
N GLU A 137 17.21 -17.42 16.46
CA GLU A 137 16.25 -16.62 17.25
C GLU A 137 16.09 -15.15 16.77
N GLU A 138 16.52 -14.81 15.57
CA GLU A 138 16.29 -13.49 15.01
C GLU A 138 14.81 -13.25 14.81
N THR A 139 14.23 -12.49 15.71
CA THR A 139 12.92 -11.90 15.51
C THR A 139 13.09 -10.62 14.71
N PHE A 140 12.63 -10.60 13.47
CA PHE A 140 12.46 -9.35 12.75
C PHE A 140 11.40 -8.53 13.50
N ASN A 141 11.82 -7.40 14.04
CA ASN A 141 10.94 -6.44 14.69
C ASN A 141 11.24 -5.07 14.10
N GLU A 142 10.93 -4.92 12.83
CA GLU A 142 11.08 -3.65 12.15
C GLU A 142 10.06 -2.66 12.71
N ARG A 143 10.54 -1.55 13.28
CA ARG A 143 9.70 -0.55 13.95
C ARG A 143 9.63 0.78 13.20
N VAL A 144 10.28 0.87 12.06
CA VAL A 144 10.28 2.10 11.27
C VAL A 144 8.86 2.44 10.83
N LYS A 145 8.46 3.69 11.05
CA LYS A 145 7.20 4.25 10.57
C LYS A 145 7.49 5.39 9.62
N THR A 146 6.75 5.44 8.53
CA THR A 146 6.82 6.54 7.57
C THR A 146 5.89 7.68 8.00
N VAL A 147 6.40 8.90 8.04
CA VAL A 147 5.63 10.09 8.40
C VAL A 147 5.84 11.16 7.34
N LEU A 148 4.75 11.70 6.83
CA LEU A 148 4.76 12.84 5.93
C LEU A 148 4.09 14.04 6.62
N LEU A 149 4.79 15.13 6.67
CA LEU A 149 4.27 16.41 7.15
C LEU A 149 4.04 17.31 5.94
N VAL A 150 2.82 17.79 5.77
CA VAL A 150 2.49 18.79 4.74
C VAL A 150 2.10 20.10 5.40
N GLY A 151 1.89 21.13 4.59
CA GLY A 151 1.46 22.45 5.07
C GLY A 151 -0.03 22.54 5.34
N ASP A 152 -0.57 23.73 5.08
CA ASP A 152 -1.95 24.10 5.39
C ASP A 152 -2.95 23.44 4.43
N ILE A 153 -4.02 22.90 5.01
CA ILE A 153 -5.17 22.35 4.30
C ILE A 153 -6.32 23.34 4.45
N MET A 154 -6.63 24.03 3.37
CA MET A 154 -7.71 25.01 3.29
C MET A 154 -8.80 24.50 2.33
N LEU A 155 -10.01 24.23 2.85
CA LEU A 155 -11.13 23.62 2.12
C LEU A 155 -12.35 24.55 2.03
N ASP A 156 -12.14 25.84 2.22
CA ASP A 156 -13.17 26.91 2.14
C ASP A 156 -13.05 27.70 0.83
N ARG A 157 -13.90 28.66 0.62
CA ARG A 157 -13.91 29.61 -0.51
C ARG A 157 -13.99 28.90 -1.87
N GLU A 158 -13.08 29.24 -2.79
CA GLU A 158 -13.05 28.64 -4.14
C GLU A 158 -12.83 27.13 -4.11
N VAL A 159 -12.09 26.60 -3.12
CA VAL A 159 -11.91 25.16 -2.95
C VAL A 159 -13.23 24.49 -2.58
N GLU A 160 -14.01 25.10 -1.68
CA GLU A 160 -15.36 24.61 -1.35
C GLU A 160 -16.27 24.62 -2.58
N ASP A 161 -16.22 25.66 -3.40
CA ASP A 161 -17.03 25.76 -4.61
C ASP A 161 -16.60 24.68 -5.65
N LEU A 162 -15.32 24.40 -5.79
CA LEU A 162 -14.82 23.31 -6.64
C LEU A 162 -15.21 21.92 -6.12
N ILE A 163 -15.21 21.73 -4.80
CA ILE A 163 -15.71 20.49 -4.16
C ILE A 163 -17.20 20.28 -4.50
N LYS A 164 -18.02 21.34 -4.41
CA LYS A 164 -19.46 21.26 -4.73
C LYS A 164 -19.73 20.98 -6.21
N GLN A 165 -18.91 21.54 -7.10
CA GLN A 165 -19.05 21.38 -8.55
C GLN A 165 -18.59 20.01 -9.05
N ASN A 166 -17.64 19.39 -8.38
CA ASN A 166 -16.99 18.14 -8.81
C ASN A 166 -17.27 17.00 -7.81
N SER A 167 -16.49 16.89 -6.78
CA SER A 167 -16.64 15.91 -5.69
C SER A 167 -15.81 16.30 -4.47
N ILE A 168 -16.12 15.68 -3.32
CA ILE A 168 -15.32 15.83 -2.08
C ILE A 168 -13.86 15.35 -2.25
N TYR A 169 -13.58 14.56 -3.27
CA TYR A 169 -12.25 14.00 -3.56
C TYR A 169 -11.41 14.91 -4.46
N TYR A 170 -12.04 15.86 -5.14
CA TYR A 170 -11.42 16.69 -6.17
C TYR A 170 -10.11 17.37 -5.75
N PRO A 171 -9.99 18.01 -4.57
CA PRO A 171 -8.76 18.68 -4.16
C PRO A 171 -7.56 17.74 -4.02
N PHE A 172 -7.82 16.45 -3.81
CA PHE A 172 -6.81 15.46 -3.45
C PHE A 172 -6.51 14.45 -4.56
N GLN A 173 -7.31 14.39 -5.63
CA GLN A 173 -7.22 13.36 -6.66
C GLN A 173 -5.82 13.18 -7.24
N LYS A 174 -5.07 14.29 -7.44
CA LYS A 174 -3.73 14.23 -8.04
C LYS A 174 -2.62 13.79 -7.09
N ILE A 175 -2.84 13.86 -5.78
CA ILE A 175 -1.81 13.55 -4.79
C ILE A 175 -2.12 12.28 -3.98
N CYS A 176 -3.31 11.73 -4.11
CA CYS A 176 -3.78 10.62 -3.29
C CYS A 176 -2.92 9.37 -3.40
N HIS A 177 -2.46 9.05 -4.61
CA HIS A 177 -1.58 7.91 -4.85
C HIS A 177 -0.25 8.05 -4.11
N PHE A 178 0.28 9.27 -4.01
CA PHE A 178 1.49 9.56 -3.25
C PHE A 178 1.29 9.42 -1.73
N LEU A 179 0.10 9.75 -1.21
CA LEU A 179 -0.17 9.76 0.24
C LEU A 179 -0.51 8.38 0.82
N ARG A 180 -1.12 7.50 0.03
CA ARG A 180 -1.68 6.21 0.49
C ARG A 180 -0.64 5.24 1.04
N GLY A 181 0.54 5.20 0.48
CA GLY A 181 1.62 4.30 0.90
C GLY A 181 2.32 4.69 2.22
N ILE A 182 1.85 5.71 2.93
CA ILE A 182 2.50 6.29 4.11
C ILE A 182 1.74 5.92 5.37
N ASP A 183 2.44 5.70 6.50
CA ASP A 183 1.79 5.35 7.77
C ASP A 183 1.03 6.53 8.38
N ILE A 184 1.67 7.70 8.44
CA ILE A 184 1.12 8.91 9.05
C ILE A 184 1.27 10.06 8.07
N VAL A 185 0.15 10.66 7.70
CA VAL A 185 0.09 11.89 6.92
C VAL A 185 -0.55 12.97 7.78
N PHE A 186 0.27 13.97 8.16
CA PHE A 186 -0.15 15.12 8.95
C PHE A 186 -0.31 16.35 8.07
N GLY A 187 -1.40 17.10 8.29
CA GLY A 187 -1.60 18.42 7.69
C GLY A 187 -2.21 19.42 8.68
N ASN A 188 -1.87 20.70 8.56
CA ASN A 188 -2.48 21.73 9.38
C ASN A 188 -3.86 22.11 8.81
N LEU A 189 -4.93 21.82 9.53
CA LEU A 189 -6.28 22.20 9.10
C LEU A 189 -6.53 23.67 9.49
N GLU A 190 -6.63 24.55 8.49
CA GLU A 190 -6.71 26.01 8.64
C GLU A 190 -7.98 26.54 9.31
N GLY A 191 -8.96 25.70 9.58
CA GLY A 191 -10.20 26.15 10.21
C GLY A 191 -11.00 25.05 10.91
N PRO A 192 -11.98 25.42 11.73
CA PRO A 192 -12.82 24.44 12.42
C PRO A 192 -13.79 23.73 11.48
N ILE A 193 -14.14 22.49 11.85
CA ILE A 193 -15.18 21.70 11.19
C ILE A 193 -16.52 22.04 11.86
N VAL A 194 -17.47 22.55 11.08
CA VAL A 194 -18.81 22.93 11.59
C VAL A 194 -19.93 22.44 10.66
N ASN A 195 -21.08 22.09 11.21
CA ASN A 195 -22.19 21.54 10.42
C ASN A 195 -22.74 22.50 9.36
N ASN A 196 -22.74 23.79 9.64
CA ASN A 196 -23.22 24.83 8.72
C ASN A 196 -22.16 25.94 8.68
N PRO A 197 -21.10 25.80 7.88
CA PRO A 197 -20.06 26.81 7.82
C PRO A 197 -20.62 28.12 7.30
N SER A 198 -20.38 29.21 8.04
CA SER A 198 -20.69 30.55 7.58
C SER A 198 -19.69 30.97 6.51
N LYS A 199 -20.18 31.60 5.44
CA LYS A 199 -19.28 32.20 4.45
C LYS A 199 -18.65 33.48 5.04
N PHE A 200 -17.34 33.48 5.09
CA PHE A 200 -16.60 34.66 5.49
C PHE A 200 -16.20 35.51 4.26
N PRO A 201 -16.05 36.84 4.41
CA PRO A 201 -15.51 37.69 3.32
C PRO A 201 -14.18 37.18 2.79
N ALA A 202 -13.92 37.32 1.49
CA ALA A 202 -12.73 36.79 0.82
C ALA A 202 -11.42 37.36 1.41
N ASN A 203 -11.44 38.52 2.02
CA ASN A 203 -10.31 39.15 2.68
C ASN A 203 -10.19 38.81 4.19
N SER A 204 -11.08 37.95 4.72
CA SER A 204 -11.03 37.48 6.10
C SER A 204 -9.96 36.39 6.24
N LEU A 205 -9.33 36.29 7.40
CA LEU A 205 -8.48 35.17 7.78
C LEU A 205 -9.25 34.06 8.55
N LYS A 206 -10.60 34.14 8.51
CA LYS A 206 -11.47 33.12 9.11
C LYS A 206 -11.91 32.11 8.06
N PHE A 207 -11.81 30.84 8.39
CA PHE A 207 -12.23 29.72 7.57
C PHE A 207 -13.10 28.79 8.40
N ALA A 208 -14.00 28.03 7.74
CA ALA A 208 -14.79 26.99 8.37
C ALA A 208 -15.16 25.93 7.33
N PHE A 209 -15.00 24.67 7.68
CA PHE A 209 -15.19 23.56 6.76
C PHE A 209 -16.41 22.74 7.13
N SER A 210 -17.09 22.21 6.13
CA SER A 210 -18.17 21.24 6.35
C SER A 210 -17.60 19.87 6.72
N PRO A 211 -18.32 19.04 7.51
CA PRO A 211 -17.92 17.66 7.77
C PRO A 211 -17.76 16.82 6.50
N GLN A 212 -18.42 17.20 5.41
CA GLN A 212 -18.29 16.52 4.11
C GLN A 212 -16.91 16.73 3.49
N ALA A 213 -16.33 17.94 3.63
CA ALA A 213 -15.00 18.25 3.07
C ALA A 213 -13.90 17.35 3.68
N ILE A 214 -14.02 17.01 4.97
CA ILE A 214 -13.05 16.15 5.68
C ILE A 214 -13.06 14.70 5.18
N LYS A 215 -14.16 14.21 4.62
CA LYS A 215 -14.18 12.86 4.04
C LYS A 215 -13.17 12.71 2.89
N GLY A 216 -12.93 13.78 2.14
CA GLY A 216 -11.92 13.80 1.08
C GLY A 216 -10.49 13.63 1.61
N THR A 217 -10.17 14.25 2.74
CA THR A 217 -8.84 14.12 3.37
C THR A 217 -8.60 12.68 3.84
N SER A 218 -9.57 12.09 4.55
CA SER A 218 -9.48 10.72 5.04
C SER A 218 -9.36 9.71 3.89
N TRP A 219 -10.02 9.94 2.77
CA TRP A 219 -9.90 9.11 1.59
C TRP A 219 -8.47 9.10 1.03
N CYS A 220 -7.75 10.20 1.17
CA CYS A 220 -6.37 10.38 0.75
C CYS A 220 -5.34 10.10 1.85
N ASN A 221 -5.70 9.36 2.88
CA ASN A 221 -4.82 8.94 3.96
C ASN A 221 -4.33 10.07 4.89
N PHE A 222 -4.93 11.26 4.86
CA PHE A 222 -4.70 12.19 5.96
C PHE A 222 -5.32 11.61 7.22
N ASN A 223 -4.51 11.34 8.21
CA ASN A 223 -4.92 10.66 9.44
C ASN A 223 -4.51 11.40 10.72
N LEU A 224 -3.87 12.54 10.58
CA LEU A 224 -3.54 13.46 11.66
C LEU A 224 -3.65 14.92 11.21
N PHE A 225 -4.24 15.80 12.05
CA PHE A 225 -4.42 17.23 11.81
C PHE A 225 -4.04 18.06 13.04
#